data_69a048001533639ef85e89e360d6ba9a
#
_entry.id   69a048001533639ef85e89e360d6ba9a
#
_cell.length_a   1.000
_cell.length_b   1.000
_cell.length_c   1.000
_cell.angle_alpha   90.00
_cell.angle_beta   90.00
_cell.angle_gamma   90.00
#
_symmetry.space_group_name_H-M   'P 1'
#
loop_
_entity.id
_entity.type
_entity.pdbx_description
1 polymer ?
#
loop_
_entity_poly.entity_id
_entity_poly.type
_entity_poly.pdbx_seq_one_letter_code
_entity_poly.pdbx_strand_id
1 'polypeptide(L)'
;MTRPELLRVEGITKAYPGVVANSDVSFSIGQGEIHALLGENGAGKSTLVKMIYGLVRPDTGTMMLRGAGYQPSKPAEARRLGVAMVFQHFSLFEALNVAENVALGMENPPAMRELAARIRAVSEEYGLPLDPSRMVGDLSAGERQRVEIIRCLLQDPKLLIMDEPTSVLTPQEVEILFKTLRQLSSEGTAILYISHKLEEIRSLCDEATILRRGK
;
A
#
# COMPACT_ATOMS: atom_id res chain seq x y z
N MET A 1 -23.38 6.79 -8.32
CA MET A 1 -23.59 6.39 -6.91
C MET A 1 -22.31 6.74 -6.16
N THR A 2 -22.38 7.52 -5.10
CA THR A 2 -21.22 7.83 -4.26
C THR A 2 -20.76 6.58 -3.54
N ARG A 3 -19.48 6.21 -3.67
CA ARG A 3 -18.89 5.09 -2.93
C ARG A 3 -18.95 5.37 -1.42
N PRO A 4 -19.24 4.37 -0.56
CA PRO A 4 -19.13 4.55 0.89
C PRO A 4 -17.69 4.96 1.25
N GLU A 5 -17.56 5.91 2.17
CA GLU A 5 -16.24 6.37 2.62
C GLU A 5 -15.52 5.26 3.40
N LEU A 6 -14.27 5.00 3.05
CA LEU A 6 -13.40 4.05 3.74
C LEU A 6 -12.46 4.76 4.70
N LEU A 7 -11.67 5.71 4.18
CA LEU A 7 -10.71 6.50 4.96
C LEU A 7 -11.06 7.97 4.86
N ARG A 8 -11.07 8.66 5.99
CA ARG A 8 -11.12 10.13 6.07
C ARG A 8 -9.92 10.63 6.85
N VAL A 9 -9.26 11.61 6.29
CA VAL A 9 -8.13 12.35 6.90
C VAL A 9 -8.56 13.80 7.04
N GLU A 10 -8.47 14.36 8.24
CA GLU A 10 -8.93 15.74 8.53
C GLU A 10 -7.88 16.53 9.32
N GLY A 11 -7.41 17.62 8.73
CA GLY A 11 -6.51 18.57 9.38
C GLY A 11 -5.18 18.02 9.82
N ILE A 12 -4.69 16.96 9.18
CA ILE A 12 -3.45 16.28 9.58
C ILE A 12 -2.26 17.19 9.40
N THR A 13 -1.55 17.42 10.50
CA THR A 13 -0.32 18.19 10.54
C THR A 13 0.80 17.40 11.17
N LYS A 14 1.99 17.49 10.58
CA LYS A 14 3.24 16.93 11.10
C LYS A 14 4.40 17.87 10.88
N ALA A 15 5.06 18.26 11.98
CA ALA A 15 6.26 19.06 11.95
C ALA A 15 7.46 18.27 12.49
N TYR A 16 8.62 18.55 11.93
CA TYR A 16 9.93 18.12 12.42
C TYR A 16 10.79 19.36 12.70
N PRO A 17 11.88 19.25 13.46
CA PRO A 17 12.77 20.38 13.67
C PRO A 17 13.19 21.03 12.34
N GLY A 18 12.81 22.27 12.14
CA GLY A 18 13.14 23.07 10.94
C GLY A 18 12.24 22.85 9.71
N VAL A 19 11.26 21.93 9.74
CA VAL A 19 10.38 21.70 8.58
C VAL A 19 8.98 21.24 8.98
N VAL A 20 7.95 21.84 8.37
CA VAL A 20 6.57 21.34 8.44
C VAL A 20 6.36 20.41 7.25
N ALA A 21 6.31 19.10 7.52
CA ALA A 21 6.17 18.10 6.47
C ALA A 21 4.74 18.02 5.93
N ASN A 22 3.73 18.16 6.80
CA ASN A 22 2.31 18.24 6.45
C ASN A 22 1.64 19.32 7.29
N SER A 23 0.75 20.10 6.70
CA SER A 23 0.04 21.20 7.34
C SER A 23 -1.41 21.22 6.88
N ASP A 24 -2.33 20.87 7.80
CA ASP A 24 -3.78 20.91 7.59
C ASP A 24 -4.24 20.09 6.38
N VAL A 25 -3.70 18.88 6.21
CA VAL A 25 -4.03 18.00 5.08
C VAL A 25 -5.36 17.29 5.35
N SER A 26 -6.29 17.41 4.39
CA SER A 26 -7.60 16.76 4.47
C SER A 26 -7.98 16.15 3.12
N PHE A 27 -8.43 14.88 3.14
CA PHE A 27 -8.98 14.17 1.99
C PHE A 27 -9.72 12.91 2.46
N SER A 28 -10.48 12.29 1.56
CA SER A 28 -11.14 11.02 1.81
C SER A 28 -10.93 10.05 0.68
N ILE A 29 -11.07 8.75 0.98
CA ILE A 29 -10.99 7.65 0.02
C ILE A 29 -12.23 6.77 0.20
N GLY A 30 -12.94 6.49 -0.90
CA GLY A 30 -14.09 5.59 -0.93
C GLY A 30 -13.69 4.12 -1.00
N GLN A 31 -14.63 3.23 -0.68
CA GLN A 31 -14.43 1.78 -0.86
C GLN A 31 -14.24 1.44 -2.34
N GLY A 32 -13.24 0.63 -2.65
CA GLY A 32 -12.92 0.26 -4.03
C GLY A 32 -12.46 1.43 -4.90
N GLU A 33 -12.07 2.55 -4.31
CA GLU A 33 -11.51 3.70 -5.03
C GLU A 33 -10.00 3.53 -5.22
N ILE A 34 -9.50 3.84 -6.41
CA ILE A 34 -8.07 4.02 -6.63
C ILE A 34 -7.78 5.51 -6.56
N HIS A 35 -7.27 5.96 -5.43
CA HIS A 35 -6.98 7.36 -5.13
C HIS A 35 -5.50 7.66 -5.31
N ALA A 36 -5.16 8.63 -6.15
CA ALA A 36 -3.78 9.06 -6.32
C ALA A 36 -3.36 10.08 -5.26
N LEU A 37 -2.15 9.92 -4.72
CA LEU A 37 -1.48 10.94 -3.93
C LEU A 37 -0.28 11.48 -4.70
N LEU A 38 -0.42 12.71 -5.21
CA LEU A 38 0.56 13.38 -6.04
C LEU A 38 1.32 14.45 -5.26
N GLY A 39 2.46 14.82 -5.78
CA GLY A 39 3.27 15.94 -5.29
C GLY A 39 4.74 15.77 -5.65
N GLU A 40 5.47 16.87 -5.67
CA GLU A 40 6.91 16.86 -5.88
C GLU A 40 7.66 16.11 -4.77
N ASN A 41 8.93 15.81 -4.99
CA ASN A 41 9.79 15.26 -3.95
C ASN A 41 9.87 16.26 -2.78
N GLY A 42 9.70 15.76 -1.55
CA GLY A 42 9.63 16.62 -0.37
C GLY A 42 8.27 17.27 -0.11
N ALA A 43 7.23 17.00 -0.91
CA ALA A 43 5.88 17.55 -0.70
C ALA A 43 5.13 17.00 0.53
N GLY A 44 5.70 16.02 1.25
CA GLY A 44 5.08 15.45 2.45
C GLY A 44 4.35 14.11 2.22
N LYS A 45 4.33 13.57 1.00
CA LYS A 45 3.64 12.30 0.67
C LYS A 45 4.06 11.14 1.58
N SER A 46 5.36 10.87 1.66
CA SER A 46 5.88 9.76 2.46
C SER A 46 5.62 9.94 3.97
N THR A 47 5.60 11.17 4.48
CA THR A 47 5.23 11.43 5.87
C THR A 47 3.75 11.15 6.11
N LEU A 48 2.88 11.57 5.17
CA LEU A 48 1.44 11.33 5.26
C LEU A 48 1.11 9.84 5.26
N VAL A 49 1.67 9.07 4.32
CA VAL A 49 1.42 7.61 4.28
C VAL A 49 2.00 6.89 5.50
N LYS A 50 3.14 7.34 6.04
CA LYS A 50 3.69 6.81 7.29
C LYS A 50 2.77 7.06 8.48
N MET A 51 2.05 8.19 8.52
CA MET A 51 1.03 8.44 9.54
C MET A 51 -0.17 7.52 9.36
N ILE A 52 -0.66 7.34 8.15
CA ILE A 52 -1.77 6.42 7.85
C ILE A 52 -1.38 4.98 8.20
N TYR A 53 -0.15 4.56 7.96
CA TYR A 53 0.31 3.19 8.25
C TYR A 53 0.79 2.99 9.70
N GLY A 54 0.81 4.03 10.54
CA GLY A 54 1.18 3.93 11.95
C GLY A 54 2.67 3.90 12.23
N LEU A 55 3.52 4.36 11.30
CA LEU A 55 4.97 4.52 11.50
C LEU A 55 5.32 5.86 12.17
N VAL A 56 4.47 6.86 12.01
CA VAL A 56 4.63 8.21 12.57
C VAL A 56 3.28 8.65 13.12
N ARG A 57 3.28 9.36 14.24
CA ARG A 57 2.05 9.98 14.77
C ARG A 57 1.90 11.40 14.23
N PRO A 58 0.70 11.82 13.83
CA PRO A 58 0.41 13.22 13.54
C PRO A 58 0.54 14.04 14.82
N ASP A 59 0.86 15.32 14.68
CA ASP A 59 0.88 16.27 15.80
C ASP A 59 -0.52 16.82 16.07
N THR A 60 -1.31 17.04 15.00
CA THR A 60 -2.73 17.44 15.09
C THR A 60 -3.52 16.80 13.95
N GLY A 61 -4.85 16.92 14.03
CA GLY A 61 -5.79 16.34 13.07
C GLY A 61 -6.28 14.96 13.48
N THR A 62 -7.19 14.42 12.71
CA THR A 62 -7.82 13.13 12.98
C THR A 62 -7.91 12.28 11.72
N MET A 63 -7.94 10.97 11.92
CA MET A 63 -8.25 10.01 10.86
C MET A 63 -9.42 9.13 11.30
N MET A 64 -10.24 8.74 10.35
CA MET A 64 -11.33 7.79 10.54
C MET A 64 -11.22 6.68 9.49
N LEU A 65 -11.43 5.44 9.91
CA LEU A 65 -11.50 4.28 9.03
C LEU A 65 -12.85 3.61 9.21
N ARG A 66 -13.66 3.55 8.14
CA ARG A 66 -15.04 3.03 8.17
C ARG A 66 -15.90 3.72 9.23
N GLY A 67 -15.77 5.02 9.39
CA GLY A 67 -16.52 5.81 10.35
C GLY A 67 -16.08 5.67 11.80
N ALA A 68 -15.06 4.87 12.10
CA ALA A 68 -14.46 4.75 13.44
C ALA A 68 -13.13 5.52 13.52
N GLY A 69 -12.80 6.05 14.70
CA GLY A 69 -11.52 6.71 14.93
C GLY A 69 -10.35 5.79 14.58
N TYR A 70 -9.39 6.29 13.83
CA TYR A 70 -8.23 5.55 13.34
C TYR A 70 -6.94 6.27 13.67
N GLN A 71 -6.16 5.72 14.58
CA GLN A 71 -4.88 6.28 15.00
C GLN A 71 -3.92 5.16 15.38
N PRO A 72 -3.42 4.39 14.39
CA PRO A 72 -2.54 3.26 14.67
C PRO A 72 -1.23 3.75 15.27
N SER A 73 -0.78 3.06 16.32
CA SER A 73 0.47 3.35 17.03
C SER A 73 1.68 2.62 16.42
N LYS A 74 1.41 1.62 15.59
CA LYS A 74 2.39 0.78 14.89
C LYS A 74 1.78 0.09 13.67
N PRO A 75 2.59 -0.33 12.67
CA PRO A 75 2.10 -1.00 11.45
C PRO A 75 1.28 -2.28 11.71
N ALA A 76 1.61 -3.04 12.75
CA ALA A 76 0.84 -4.23 13.10
C ALA A 76 -0.63 -3.90 13.45
N GLU A 77 -0.88 -2.76 14.09
CA GLU A 77 -2.24 -2.30 14.39
C GLU A 77 -2.97 -1.85 13.11
N ALA A 78 -2.28 -1.10 12.23
CA ALA A 78 -2.83 -0.72 10.94
C ALA A 78 -3.25 -1.96 10.12
N ARG A 79 -2.38 -2.99 10.05
CA ARG A 79 -2.70 -4.25 9.37
C ARG A 79 -3.92 -4.97 9.97
N ARG A 80 -4.03 -5.05 11.29
CA ARG A 80 -5.22 -5.64 11.95
C ARG A 80 -6.51 -4.89 11.63
N LEU A 81 -6.42 -3.59 11.39
CA LEU A 81 -7.54 -2.75 10.98
C LEU A 81 -7.80 -2.78 9.46
N GLY A 82 -7.02 -3.55 8.71
CA GLY A 82 -7.19 -3.75 7.28
C GLY A 82 -6.44 -2.74 6.40
N VAL A 83 -5.39 -2.10 6.92
CA VAL A 83 -4.51 -1.22 6.13
C VAL A 83 -3.18 -1.91 5.89
N ALA A 84 -2.83 -2.14 4.63
CA ALA A 84 -1.55 -2.71 4.22
C ALA A 84 -0.75 -1.72 3.38
N MET A 85 0.57 -1.90 3.32
CA MET A 85 1.46 -1.03 2.57
C MET A 85 2.54 -1.81 1.84
N VAL A 86 2.70 -1.50 0.56
CA VAL A 86 3.84 -1.88 -0.27
C VAL A 86 4.77 -0.67 -0.35
N PHE A 87 5.99 -0.84 0.14
CA PHE A 87 6.98 0.23 0.22
C PHE A 87 7.71 0.42 -1.12
N GLN A 88 8.26 1.61 -1.33
CA GLN A 88 9.11 1.93 -2.48
C GLN A 88 10.36 1.04 -2.54
N HIS A 89 10.95 0.70 -1.39
CA HIS A 89 12.07 -0.24 -1.29
C HIS A 89 11.60 -1.55 -0.69
N PHE A 90 12.00 -2.66 -1.29
CA PHE A 90 11.62 -3.98 -0.81
C PHE A 90 12.07 -4.22 0.64
N SER A 91 11.15 -4.71 1.47
CA SER A 91 11.42 -5.13 2.84
C SER A 91 11.54 -6.66 2.93
N LEU A 92 12.33 -7.25 2.02
CA LEU A 92 12.50 -8.69 1.86
C LEU A 92 13.90 -9.13 2.27
N PHE A 93 14.00 -10.32 2.83
CA PHE A 93 15.25 -10.97 3.17
C PHE A 93 15.69 -11.90 2.04
N GLU A 94 16.80 -11.58 1.39
CA GLU A 94 17.31 -12.32 0.23
C GLU A 94 17.72 -13.76 0.56
N ALA A 95 18.14 -13.99 1.79
CA ALA A 95 18.55 -15.32 2.30
C ALA A 95 17.39 -16.25 2.65
N LEU A 96 16.15 -15.78 2.51
CA LEU A 96 14.94 -16.56 2.76
C LEU A 96 14.17 -16.80 1.47
N ASN A 97 13.40 -17.90 1.42
CA ASN A 97 12.49 -18.13 0.31
C ASN A 97 11.24 -17.23 0.40
N VAL A 98 10.42 -17.27 -0.65
CA VAL A 98 9.20 -16.45 -0.75
C VAL A 98 8.24 -16.75 0.41
N ALA A 99 7.97 -18.01 0.72
CA ALA A 99 7.04 -18.37 1.78
C ALA A 99 7.52 -17.91 3.16
N GLU A 100 8.82 -18.02 3.44
CA GLU A 100 9.42 -17.52 4.69
C GLU A 100 9.30 -15.98 4.79
N ASN A 101 9.57 -15.25 3.70
CA ASN A 101 9.40 -13.81 3.67
C ASN A 101 7.95 -13.37 3.91
N VAL A 102 6.99 -14.09 3.33
CA VAL A 102 5.56 -13.83 3.55
C VAL A 102 5.19 -14.11 5.01
N ALA A 103 5.68 -15.21 5.59
CA ALA A 103 5.42 -15.57 6.99
C ALA A 103 5.89 -14.50 7.98
N LEU A 104 7.06 -13.88 7.73
CA LEU A 104 7.58 -12.79 8.57
C LEU A 104 6.65 -11.56 8.65
N GLY A 105 5.81 -11.34 7.63
CA GLY A 105 4.82 -10.28 7.60
C GLY A 105 3.54 -10.58 8.37
N MET A 106 3.35 -11.79 8.86
CA MET A 106 2.15 -12.27 9.53
C MET A 106 2.33 -12.36 11.04
N GLU A 107 1.32 -12.01 11.81
CA GLU A 107 1.33 -12.11 13.27
C GLU A 107 1.27 -13.59 13.73
N ASN A 108 0.48 -14.41 13.04
CA ASN A 108 0.31 -15.85 13.29
C ASN A 108 0.31 -16.59 11.95
N PRO A 109 1.50 -16.86 11.37
CA PRO A 109 1.55 -17.57 10.09
C PRO A 109 1.07 -19.03 10.26
N PRO A 110 0.30 -19.55 9.28
CA PRO A 110 -0.05 -20.96 9.26
C PRO A 110 1.19 -21.83 9.01
N ALA A 111 1.02 -23.16 9.06
CA ALA A 111 2.09 -24.07 8.70
C ALA A 111 2.63 -23.76 7.29
N MET A 112 3.95 -23.86 7.07
CA MET A 112 4.60 -23.43 5.83
C MET A 112 4.01 -24.09 4.56
N ARG A 113 3.58 -25.37 4.67
CA ARG A 113 2.91 -26.07 3.57
C ARG A 113 1.57 -25.43 3.20
N GLU A 114 0.80 -25.03 4.19
CA GLU A 114 -0.48 -24.35 4.00
C GLU A 114 -0.27 -22.93 3.46
N LEU A 115 0.71 -22.20 4.01
CA LEU A 115 1.06 -20.88 3.53
C LEU A 115 1.49 -20.91 2.06
N ALA A 116 2.33 -21.88 1.66
CA ALA A 116 2.75 -22.05 0.29
C ALA A 116 1.56 -22.33 -0.66
N ALA A 117 0.57 -23.10 -0.21
CA ALA A 117 -0.66 -23.34 -0.99
C ALA A 117 -1.48 -22.04 -1.14
N ARG A 118 -1.64 -21.26 -0.07
CA ARG A 118 -2.33 -19.95 -0.13
C ARG A 118 -1.62 -18.95 -1.04
N ILE A 119 -0.28 -18.91 -1.00
CA ILE A 119 0.52 -18.05 -1.90
C ILE A 119 0.24 -18.42 -3.36
N ARG A 120 0.24 -19.71 -3.72
CA ARG A 120 -0.07 -20.15 -5.10
C ARG A 120 -1.48 -19.76 -5.51
N ALA A 121 -2.48 -19.98 -4.64
CA ALA A 121 -3.87 -19.63 -4.93
C ALA A 121 -4.03 -18.12 -5.21
N VAL A 122 -3.50 -17.27 -4.35
CA VAL A 122 -3.56 -15.79 -4.54
C VAL A 122 -2.74 -15.38 -5.77
N SER A 123 -1.59 -16.00 -6.03
CA SER A 123 -0.78 -15.76 -7.23
C SER A 123 -1.55 -16.03 -8.52
N GLU A 124 -2.30 -17.12 -8.58
CA GLU A 124 -3.12 -17.49 -9.73
C GLU A 124 -4.33 -16.56 -9.88
N GLU A 125 -5.03 -16.28 -8.79
CA GLU A 125 -6.22 -15.42 -8.74
C GLU A 125 -5.96 -14.02 -9.30
N TYR A 126 -4.83 -13.42 -8.92
CA TYR A 126 -4.47 -12.05 -9.31
C TYR A 126 -3.49 -11.97 -10.49
N GLY A 127 -3.14 -13.10 -11.11
CA GLY A 127 -2.22 -13.12 -12.25
C GLY A 127 -0.80 -12.66 -11.91
N LEU A 128 -0.35 -12.92 -10.69
CA LEU A 128 0.97 -12.59 -10.15
C LEU A 128 1.78 -13.87 -9.90
N PRO A 129 2.21 -14.61 -10.95
CA PRO A 129 2.82 -15.93 -10.78
C PRO A 129 4.07 -15.86 -9.88
N LEU A 130 4.10 -16.73 -8.86
CA LEU A 130 5.15 -16.76 -7.86
C LEU A 130 5.32 -18.19 -7.30
N ASP A 131 6.56 -18.69 -7.25
CA ASP A 131 6.88 -19.94 -6.60
C ASP A 131 7.29 -19.72 -5.14
N PRO A 132 6.51 -20.23 -4.16
CA PRO A 132 6.80 -20.04 -2.74
C PRO A 132 8.16 -20.59 -2.27
N SER A 133 8.75 -21.54 -3.00
CA SER A 133 10.01 -22.18 -2.64
C SER A 133 11.26 -21.46 -3.15
N ARG A 134 11.12 -20.52 -4.10
CA ARG A 134 12.27 -19.78 -4.65
C ARG A 134 12.88 -18.85 -3.62
N MET A 135 14.21 -18.77 -3.64
CA MET A 135 14.96 -17.81 -2.81
C MET A 135 14.70 -16.39 -3.33
N VAL A 136 14.45 -15.45 -2.42
CA VAL A 136 14.19 -14.05 -2.79
C VAL A 136 15.42 -13.41 -3.43
N GLY A 137 16.63 -13.83 -3.05
CA GLY A 137 17.87 -13.36 -3.68
C GLY A 137 17.94 -13.62 -5.19
N ASP A 138 17.29 -14.67 -5.68
CA ASP A 138 17.26 -15.06 -7.10
C ASP A 138 16.12 -14.43 -7.91
N LEU A 139 15.30 -13.61 -7.27
CA LEU A 139 14.14 -12.97 -7.90
C LEU A 139 14.52 -11.66 -8.59
N SER A 140 13.90 -11.42 -9.75
CA SER A 140 13.92 -10.10 -10.40
C SER A 140 13.20 -9.06 -9.54
N ALA A 141 13.39 -7.78 -9.85
CA ALA A 141 12.69 -6.69 -9.16
C ALA A 141 11.16 -6.83 -9.27
N GLY A 142 10.63 -7.20 -10.44
CA GLY A 142 9.20 -7.44 -10.63
C GLY A 142 8.68 -8.63 -9.83
N GLU A 143 9.45 -9.71 -9.72
CA GLU A 143 9.09 -10.85 -8.88
C GLU A 143 9.11 -10.47 -7.38
N ARG A 144 10.10 -9.69 -6.92
CA ARG A 144 10.14 -9.16 -5.54
C ARG A 144 8.93 -8.27 -5.25
N GLN A 145 8.52 -7.44 -6.20
CA GLN A 145 7.29 -6.65 -6.09
C GLN A 145 6.05 -7.53 -5.90
N ARG A 146 5.96 -8.65 -6.64
CA ARG A 146 4.86 -9.62 -6.47
C ARG A 146 4.84 -10.23 -5.07
N VAL A 147 6.01 -10.56 -4.50
CA VAL A 147 6.11 -11.05 -3.11
C VAL A 147 5.51 -10.05 -2.13
N GLU A 148 5.87 -8.77 -2.25
CA GLU A 148 5.35 -7.69 -1.40
C GLU A 148 3.82 -7.56 -1.52
N ILE A 149 3.29 -7.58 -2.75
CA ILE A 149 1.85 -7.48 -3.02
C ILE A 149 1.12 -8.70 -2.44
N ILE A 150 1.56 -9.92 -2.74
CA ILE A 150 0.94 -11.16 -2.23
C ILE A 150 0.98 -11.21 -0.71
N ARG A 151 2.07 -10.77 -0.07
CA ARG A 151 2.17 -10.66 1.38
C ARG A 151 1.08 -9.74 1.96
N CYS A 152 0.76 -8.65 1.27
CA CYS A 152 -0.33 -7.75 1.66
C CYS A 152 -1.70 -8.40 1.42
N LEU A 153 -1.92 -9.01 0.25
CA LEU A 153 -3.22 -9.60 -0.13
C LEU A 153 -3.64 -10.75 0.78
N LEU A 154 -2.70 -11.56 1.24
CA LEU A 154 -2.96 -12.66 2.19
C LEU A 154 -3.49 -12.19 3.55
N GLN A 155 -3.47 -10.89 3.83
CA GLN A 155 -4.00 -10.28 5.05
C GLN A 155 -5.34 -9.59 4.84
N ASP A 156 -6.00 -9.79 3.69
CA ASP A 156 -7.32 -9.23 3.31
C ASP A 156 -7.42 -7.72 3.57
N PRO A 157 -6.56 -6.89 2.93
CA PRO A 157 -6.55 -5.46 3.16
C PRO A 157 -7.84 -4.82 2.64
N LYS A 158 -8.31 -3.78 3.33
CA LYS A 158 -9.40 -2.90 2.89
C LYS A 158 -8.86 -1.63 2.24
N LEU A 159 -7.67 -1.21 2.69
CA LEU A 159 -6.87 -0.16 2.07
C LEU A 159 -5.47 -0.69 1.78
N LEU A 160 -5.05 -0.65 0.53
CA LEU A 160 -3.69 -0.97 0.09
C LEU A 160 -2.96 0.30 -0.31
N ILE A 161 -1.91 0.65 0.42
CA ILE A 161 -1.04 1.79 0.10
C ILE A 161 0.09 1.28 -0.79
N MET A 162 0.30 1.94 -1.93
CA MET A 162 1.33 1.61 -2.92
C MET A 162 2.27 2.82 -3.10
N ASP A 163 3.48 2.73 -2.54
CA ASP A 163 4.45 3.83 -2.59
C ASP A 163 5.43 3.65 -3.76
N GLU A 164 5.21 4.41 -4.84
CA GLU A 164 5.96 4.38 -6.11
C GLU A 164 6.20 2.97 -6.67
N PRO A 165 5.15 2.13 -6.83
CA PRO A 165 5.32 0.69 -7.08
C PRO A 165 5.89 0.35 -8.45
N THR A 166 5.93 1.29 -9.39
CA THR A 166 6.39 1.08 -10.77
C THR A 166 7.82 1.52 -11.02
N SER A 167 8.53 2.01 -10.00
CA SER A 167 9.86 2.61 -10.15
C SER A 167 10.92 1.65 -10.72
N VAL A 168 10.76 0.35 -10.50
CA VAL A 168 11.70 -0.71 -10.90
C VAL A 168 11.10 -1.73 -11.86
N LEU A 169 9.87 -1.49 -12.34
CA LEU A 169 9.13 -2.40 -13.21
C LEU A 169 9.31 -2.09 -14.69
N THR A 170 9.32 -3.11 -15.51
CA THR A 170 9.19 -2.99 -16.97
C THR A 170 7.77 -2.56 -17.36
N PRO A 171 7.55 -1.97 -18.56
CA PRO A 171 6.20 -1.61 -19.01
C PRO A 171 5.20 -2.78 -18.96
N GLN A 172 5.62 -3.99 -19.30
CA GLN A 172 4.78 -5.19 -19.24
C GLN A 172 4.38 -5.55 -17.81
N GLU A 173 5.30 -5.41 -16.85
CA GLU A 173 5.01 -5.64 -15.43
C GLU A 173 4.08 -4.58 -14.86
N VAL A 174 4.19 -3.33 -15.32
CA VAL A 174 3.26 -2.24 -14.96
C VAL A 174 1.83 -2.57 -15.41
N GLU A 175 1.66 -3.08 -16.64
CA GLU A 175 0.34 -3.48 -17.14
C GLU A 175 -0.29 -4.60 -16.29
N ILE A 176 0.52 -5.59 -15.90
CA ILE A 176 0.07 -6.68 -15.01
C ILE A 176 -0.35 -6.11 -13.65
N LEU A 177 0.49 -5.25 -13.07
CA LEU A 177 0.18 -4.58 -11.80
C LEU A 177 -1.13 -3.80 -11.90
N PHE A 178 -1.33 -2.99 -12.93
CA PHE A 178 -2.54 -2.18 -13.10
C PHE A 178 -3.79 -3.04 -13.24
N LYS A 179 -3.69 -4.16 -13.97
CA LYS A 179 -4.78 -5.14 -14.05
C LYS A 179 -5.15 -5.70 -12.68
N THR A 180 -4.15 -6.08 -11.88
CA THR A 180 -4.34 -6.57 -10.52
C THR A 180 -4.99 -5.49 -9.63
N LEU A 181 -4.52 -4.24 -9.67
CA LEU A 181 -5.08 -3.15 -8.88
C LEU A 181 -6.53 -2.83 -9.26
N ARG A 182 -6.87 -2.87 -10.55
CA ARG A 182 -8.28 -2.70 -10.99
C ARG A 182 -9.16 -3.85 -10.53
N GLN A 183 -8.67 -5.08 -10.54
CA GLN A 183 -9.39 -6.23 -9.99
C GLN A 183 -9.68 -6.05 -8.51
N LEU A 184 -8.67 -5.74 -7.69
CA LEU A 184 -8.82 -5.46 -6.26
C LEU A 184 -9.81 -4.33 -5.98
N SER A 185 -9.73 -3.24 -6.75
CA SER A 185 -10.68 -2.13 -6.69
C SER A 185 -12.12 -2.59 -6.95
N SER A 186 -12.33 -3.41 -7.98
CA SER A 186 -13.66 -3.95 -8.32
C SER A 186 -14.21 -4.90 -7.25
N GLU A 187 -13.34 -5.53 -6.46
CA GLU A 187 -13.67 -6.39 -5.32
C GLU A 187 -13.89 -5.59 -4.01
N GLY A 188 -13.71 -4.26 -4.05
CA GLY A 188 -13.99 -3.35 -2.94
C GLY A 188 -12.78 -2.93 -2.12
N THR A 189 -11.56 -3.38 -2.46
CA THR A 189 -10.33 -2.90 -1.83
C THR A 189 -10.00 -1.50 -2.35
N ALA A 190 -9.89 -0.51 -1.44
CA ALA A 190 -9.41 0.82 -1.82
C ALA A 190 -7.88 0.82 -1.97
N ILE A 191 -7.38 1.66 -2.85
CA ILE A 191 -5.95 1.78 -3.14
C ILE A 191 -5.53 3.23 -3.02
N LEU A 192 -4.52 3.52 -2.18
CA LEU A 192 -3.83 4.80 -2.15
C LEU A 192 -2.54 4.66 -2.95
N TYR A 193 -2.56 5.20 -4.17
CA TYR A 193 -1.50 5.06 -5.14
C TYR A 193 -0.61 6.31 -5.17
N ILE A 194 0.64 6.18 -4.72
CA ILE A 194 1.62 7.27 -4.72
C ILE A 194 2.49 7.14 -5.95
N SER A 195 2.47 8.14 -6.82
CA SER A 195 3.34 8.23 -8.00
C SER A 195 3.53 9.68 -8.39
N HIS A 196 4.64 9.96 -9.08
CA HIS A 196 4.88 11.23 -9.74
C HIS A 196 4.67 11.16 -11.27
N LYS A 197 4.30 9.98 -11.80
CA LYS A 197 4.07 9.72 -13.22
C LYS A 197 2.62 9.98 -13.58
N LEU A 198 2.35 11.14 -14.18
CA LEU A 198 0.99 11.58 -14.52
C LEU A 198 0.22 10.61 -15.45
N GLU A 199 0.93 9.95 -16.37
CA GLU A 199 0.32 8.99 -17.30
C GLU A 199 -0.25 7.77 -16.55
N GLU A 200 0.48 7.26 -15.56
CA GLU A 200 0.00 6.16 -14.71
C GLU A 200 -1.26 6.56 -13.95
N ILE A 201 -1.27 7.75 -13.37
CA ILE A 201 -2.40 8.25 -12.59
C ILE A 201 -3.64 8.42 -13.46
N ARG A 202 -3.49 9.03 -14.65
CA ARG A 202 -4.61 9.20 -15.60
C ARG A 202 -5.20 7.89 -16.08
N SER A 203 -4.36 6.85 -16.21
CA SER A 203 -4.80 5.54 -16.69
C SER A 203 -5.42 4.66 -15.62
N LEU A 204 -5.01 4.83 -14.34
CA LEU A 204 -5.33 3.92 -13.25
C LEU A 204 -6.30 4.50 -12.22
N CYS A 205 -6.15 5.78 -11.83
CA CYS A 205 -6.79 6.34 -10.66
C CYS A 205 -8.15 6.99 -10.98
N ASP A 206 -9.07 6.88 -10.03
CA ASP A 206 -10.41 7.49 -10.11
C ASP A 206 -10.36 8.98 -9.69
N GLU A 207 -9.64 9.28 -8.60
CA GLU A 207 -9.50 10.61 -8.02
C GLU A 207 -8.04 10.86 -7.58
N ALA A 208 -7.72 12.11 -7.26
CA ALA A 208 -6.37 12.49 -6.86
C ALA A 208 -6.35 13.62 -5.83
N THR A 209 -5.48 13.48 -4.85
CA THR A 209 -5.07 14.54 -3.93
C THR A 209 -3.67 15.02 -4.30
N ILE A 210 -3.50 16.32 -4.45
CA ILE A 210 -2.22 16.93 -4.81
C ILE A 210 -1.63 17.61 -3.59
N LEU A 211 -0.51 17.12 -3.09
CA LEU A 211 0.25 17.78 -2.04
C LEU A 211 1.25 18.77 -2.64
N ARG A 212 1.22 19.99 -2.14
CA ARG A 212 2.18 21.02 -2.50
C ARG A 212 2.73 21.68 -1.25
N ARG A 213 4.04 21.51 -0.99
CA ARG A 213 4.71 22.07 0.21
C ARG A 213 4.01 21.69 1.52
N GLY A 214 3.59 20.43 1.64
CA GLY A 214 2.93 19.91 2.83
C GLY A 214 1.43 20.22 2.95
N LYS A 215 0.82 20.81 1.95
CA LYS A 215 -0.61 21.15 1.93
C LYS A 215 -1.30 20.52 0.76
#